data_114125a58b237aab4499991124123be1
#
_entry.id   114125a58b237aab4499991124123be1
#
_cell.length_a   1.000
_cell.length_b   1.000
_cell.length_c   1.000
_cell.angle_alpha   90.00
_cell.angle_beta   90.00
_cell.angle_gamma   90.00
#
_symmetry.space_group_name_H-M   'P 1'
#
loop_
_entity.id
_entity.type
_entity.pdbx_description
1 polymer ?
#
loop_
_entity_poly.entity_id
_entity_poly.type
_entity_poly.pdbx_seq_one_letter_code
_entity_poly.pdbx_strand_id
1 'polypeptide(L)'
;MKLRLVRLIVALTLLLLFATALFTDLFGRQLIPGLPKLQLQRVERTQTSVITIADVRAIAELATIQMIHRAVFPYDYLPRDVSLPTVLRKLRTSSRSIQRTLTEEEYRYFRTYSLSQEVDLGTTGGTFDFVVVTIVLTAGIDFTDREISIQVEESEDENRAVVVHLPKASILDVALEDIDPQAYPYPTASLSAEGLRLVADYVIEETISKERQALLMDEAEQRARQLISSLLEQAGFDEVKFR
;
A
#
# COMPACT_ATOMS: atom_id res chain seq x y z
N MET A 1 -19.91 64.67 44.82
CA MET A 1 -19.18 63.56 44.14
C MET A 1 -20.06 62.75 43.23
N LYS A 2 -21.29 62.41 43.52
CA LYS A 2 -22.23 61.60 42.75
C LYS A 2 -22.58 62.16 41.34
N LEU A 3 -22.74 63.50 41.25
CA LEU A 3 -23.14 64.12 39.95
C LEU A 3 -22.03 64.07 38.87
N ARG A 4 -20.75 64.10 39.26
CA ARG A 4 -19.63 64.02 38.37
C ARG A 4 -19.46 62.58 37.81
N LEU A 5 -19.73 61.55 38.63
CA LEU A 5 -19.69 60.15 38.24
C LEU A 5 -20.79 59.84 37.25
N VAL A 6 -22.02 60.34 37.45
CA VAL A 6 -23.14 60.15 36.51
C VAL A 6 -22.84 60.78 35.12
N ARG A 7 -22.26 62.00 35.13
CA ARG A 7 -21.87 62.67 33.89
C ARG A 7 -20.78 61.90 33.12
N LEU A 8 -19.86 61.30 33.85
CA LEU A 8 -18.79 60.52 33.27
C LEU A 8 -19.31 59.21 32.64
N ILE A 9 -20.26 58.53 33.33
CA ILE A 9 -20.91 57.33 32.81
C ILE A 9 -21.73 57.66 31.57
N VAL A 10 -22.50 58.75 31.57
CA VAL A 10 -23.27 59.16 30.40
C VAL A 10 -22.36 59.52 29.21
N ALA A 11 -21.26 60.21 29.46
CA ALA A 11 -20.30 60.53 28.40
C ALA A 11 -19.64 59.27 27.82
N LEU A 12 -19.33 58.26 28.66
CA LEU A 12 -18.72 57.00 28.20
C LEU A 12 -19.70 56.16 27.39
N THR A 13 -20.99 56.11 27.79
CA THR A 13 -22.03 55.40 27.03
C THR A 13 -22.33 56.06 25.68
N LEU A 14 -22.34 57.40 25.62
CA LEU A 14 -22.49 58.13 24.39
C LEU A 14 -21.30 57.93 23.45
N LEU A 15 -20.07 57.87 23.99
CA LEU A 15 -18.87 57.62 23.20
C LEU A 15 -18.85 56.19 22.66
N LEU A 16 -19.34 55.22 23.41
CA LEU A 16 -19.43 53.81 22.99
C LEU A 16 -20.51 53.66 21.89
N LEU A 17 -21.65 54.31 22.02
CA LEU A 17 -22.69 54.33 20.98
C LEU A 17 -22.23 55.05 19.69
N PHE A 18 -21.45 56.12 19.82
CA PHE A 18 -20.87 56.78 18.65
C PHE A 18 -19.80 55.93 17.97
N ALA A 19 -18.96 55.21 18.74
CA ALA A 19 -17.98 54.31 18.22
C ALA A 19 -18.64 53.12 17.46
N THR A 20 -19.73 52.55 18.03
CA THR A 20 -20.48 51.48 17.32
C THR A 20 -21.18 51.97 16.08
N ALA A 21 -21.74 53.18 16.08
CA ALA A 21 -22.34 53.77 14.88
C ALA A 21 -21.30 54.05 13.80
N LEU A 22 -20.12 54.57 14.15
CA LEU A 22 -18.98 54.75 13.25
C LEU A 22 -18.49 53.42 12.67
N PHE A 23 -18.43 52.39 13.53
CA PHE A 23 -17.99 51.07 13.10
C PHE A 23 -19.00 50.44 12.15
N THR A 24 -20.30 50.55 12.38
CA THR A 24 -21.35 50.07 11.46
C THR A 24 -21.40 50.86 10.17
N ASP A 25 -21.16 52.17 10.16
CA ASP A 25 -21.09 52.97 8.93
C ASP A 25 -19.78 52.72 8.17
N LEU A 26 -18.65 52.48 8.84
CA LEU A 26 -17.38 52.21 8.18
C LEU A 26 -17.35 50.81 7.56
N PHE A 27 -18.00 49.84 8.18
CA PHE A 27 -18.07 48.46 7.67
C PHE A 27 -19.36 48.21 6.83
N GLY A 28 -20.41 48.98 7.04
CA GLY A 28 -21.71 48.85 6.33
C GLY A 28 -21.88 49.71 5.09
N ARG A 29 -21.15 50.83 4.97
CA ARG A 29 -21.20 51.73 3.79
C ARG A 29 -19.77 51.89 3.26
N GLN A 30 -19.61 51.52 2.00
CA GLN A 30 -18.40 51.81 1.25
C GLN A 30 -18.20 53.32 1.12
N LEU A 31 -17.37 53.92 1.97
CA LEU A 31 -17.03 55.34 2.00
C LEU A 31 -15.97 55.75 0.96
N ILE A 32 -15.59 54.88 0.04
CA ILE A 32 -14.62 55.19 -1.01
C ILE A 32 -15.34 55.10 -2.36
N PRO A 33 -15.65 56.22 -3.02
CA PRO A 33 -16.18 56.22 -4.37
C PRO A 33 -15.06 55.77 -5.32
N GLY A 34 -15.19 54.58 -5.89
CA GLY A 34 -14.24 54.01 -6.86
C GLY A 34 -13.73 52.63 -6.55
N LEU A 35 -13.95 52.07 -5.36
CA LEU A 35 -13.75 50.66 -5.17
C LEU A 35 -14.92 49.87 -5.81
N PRO A 36 -14.63 48.85 -6.63
CA PRO A 36 -15.68 47.98 -7.12
C PRO A 36 -16.42 47.44 -5.89
N LYS A 37 -17.77 47.57 -5.92
CA LYS A 37 -18.61 46.91 -4.93
C LYS A 37 -18.11 45.47 -4.83
N LEU A 38 -17.43 45.09 -3.75
CA LEU A 38 -17.33 43.73 -3.37
C LEU A 38 -18.78 43.29 -3.07
N GLN A 39 -19.52 43.01 -4.16
CA GLN A 39 -20.57 42.04 -4.03
C GLN A 39 -19.84 40.83 -3.43
N LEU A 40 -20.10 40.56 -2.16
CA LEU A 40 -20.14 39.22 -1.68
C LEU A 40 -21.28 38.55 -2.47
N GLN A 41 -21.03 38.37 -3.78
CA GLN A 41 -21.57 37.24 -4.46
C GLN A 41 -21.15 36.11 -3.51
N ARG A 42 -22.13 35.58 -2.84
CA ARG A 42 -22.09 34.21 -2.36
C ARG A 42 -21.77 33.44 -3.65
N VAL A 43 -20.49 33.40 -3.98
CA VAL A 43 -19.96 32.36 -4.81
C VAL A 43 -20.29 31.14 -3.97
N GLU A 44 -21.44 30.52 -4.22
CA GLU A 44 -21.53 29.12 -4.15
C GLU A 44 -20.35 28.67 -5.01
N ARG A 45 -19.18 28.60 -4.37
CA ARG A 45 -18.12 27.75 -4.79
C ARG A 45 -18.74 26.36 -4.68
N THR A 46 -19.43 25.99 -5.72
CA THR A 46 -19.33 24.63 -6.21
C THR A 46 -17.83 24.49 -6.44
N GLN A 47 -17.08 24.23 -5.37
CA GLN A 47 -15.77 23.64 -5.49
C GLN A 47 -16.05 22.25 -6.03
N THR A 48 -16.35 22.21 -7.31
CA THR A 48 -16.07 21.06 -8.11
C THR A 48 -14.55 20.99 -8.03
N SER A 49 -14.05 20.28 -7.02
CA SER A 49 -12.66 19.91 -6.97
C SER A 49 -12.46 19.17 -8.27
N VAL A 50 -11.74 19.80 -9.19
CA VAL A 50 -11.40 19.18 -10.47
C VAL A 50 -10.42 18.08 -10.10
N ILE A 51 -10.97 16.89 -9.81
CA ILE A 51 -10.13 15.71 -9.64
C ILE A 51 -9.52 15.44 -10.99
N THR A 52 -8.21 15.47 -11.02
CA THR A 52 -7.44 15.19 -12.22
C THR A 52 -7.13 13.69 -12.29
N ILE A 53 -6.87 13.19 -13.49
CA ILE A 53 -6.34 11.84 -13.69
C ILE A 53 -5.07 11.63 -12.86
N ALA A 54 -4.27 12.68 -12.67
CA ALA A 54 -3.07 12.64 -11.84
C ALA A 54 -3.38 12.34 -10.36
N ASP A 55 -4.47 12.90 -9.80
CA ASP A 55 -4.87 12.66 -8.42
C ASP A 55 -5.32 11.20 -8.22
N VAL A 56 -6.10 10.66 -9.16
CA VAL A 56 -6.54 9.26 -9.13
C VAL A 56 -5.36 8.32 -9.29
N ARG A 57 -4.40 8.65 -10.16
CA ARG A 57 -3.16 7.90 -10.33
C ARG A 57 -2.34 7.89 -9.04
N ALA A 58 -2.11 9.05 -8.43
CA ALA A 58 -1.36 9.16 -7.18
C ALA A 58 -1.98 8.31 -6.05
N ILE A 59 -3.31 8.28 -5.94
CA ILE A 59 -4.01 7.45 -4.95
C ILE A 59 -3.87 5.97 -5.26
N ALA A 60 -3.99 5.58 -6.52
CA ALA A 60 -3.83 4.19 -6.91
C ALA A 60 -2.37 3.70 -6.73
N GLU A 61 -1.37 4.56 -6.93
CA GLU A 61 0.04 4.27 -6.60
C GLU A 61 0.25 4.08 -5.08
N LEU A 62 -0.53 4.78 -4.23
CA LEU A 62 -0.51 4.60 -2.77
C LEU A 62 -1.26 3.34 -2.30
N ALA A 63 -2.08 2.75 -3.16
CA ALA A 63 -2.87 1.55 -2.84
C ALA A 63 -2.04 0.27 -2.93
N THR A 64 -0.81 0.30 -2.41
CA THR A 64 0.04 -0.88 -2.35
C THR A 64 -0.27 -1.73 -1.13
N ILE A 65 -0.12 -3.05 -1.29
CA ILE A 65 -0.21 -4.02 -0.20
C ILE A 65 1.11 -4.78 -0.12
N GLN A 66 1.57 -4.98 1.09
CA GLN A 66 2.78 -5.75 1.35
C GLN A 66 2.45 -7.03 2.09
N MET A 67 3.04 -8.13 1.62
CA MET A 67 3.07 -9.40 2.32
C MET A 67 4.50 -9.67 2.78
N ILE A 68 4.67 -9.81 4.09
CA ILE A 68 5.95 -10.21 4.69
C ILE A 68 5.92 -11.71 4.93
N HIS A 69 6.82 -12.42 4.27
CA HIS A 69 7.01 -13.85 4.48
C HIS A 69 8.38 -14.11 5.09
N ARG A 70 8.38 -14.85 6.18
CA ARG A 70 9.58 -15.19 6.92
C ARG A 70 9.74 -16.70 6.95
N ALA A 71 10.87 -17.19 6.47
CA ALA A 71 11.17 -18.61 6.35
C ALA A 71 12.48 -18.99 7.07
N VAL A 72 12.49 -20.13 7.72
CA VAL A 72 13.68 -20.73 8.32
C VAL A 72 14.20 -21.80 7.36
N PHE A 73 15.16 -21.44 6.53
CA PHE A 73 15.77 -22.37 5.59
C PHE A 73 16.91 -23.17 6.29
N PRO A 74 16.99 -24.49 6.11
CA PRO A 74 16.19 -25.35 5.25
C PRO A 74 14.94 -25.95 5.91
N TYR A 75 14.71 -25.75 7.21
CA TYR A 75 13.75 -26.51 8.01
C TYR A 75 12.30 -26.41 7.54
N ASP A 76 11.85 -25.25 7.07
CA ASP A 76 10.47 -25.06 6.60
C ASP A 76 10.19 -25.81 5.28
N TYR A 77 11.25 -26.27 4.61
CA TYR A 77 11.18 -26.92 3.30
C TYR A 77 11.56 -28.41 3.33
N LEU A 78 11.98 -28.93 4.48
CA LEU A 78 12.29 -30.34 4.67
C LEU A 78 11.06 -31.11 5.17
N PRO A 79 10.39 -31.92 4.33
CA PRO A 79 9.31 -32.79 4.77
C PRO A 79 9.78 -33.77 5.83
N ARG A 80 9.01 -33.93 6.91
CA ARG A 80 9.40 -34.75 8.07
C ARG A 80 9.48 -36.24 7.76
N ASP A 81 8.67 -36.70 6.79
CA ASP A 81 8.51 -38.11 6.46
C ASP A 81 9.46 -38.58 5.33
N VAL A 82 10.30 -37.68 4.84
CA VAL A 82 11.26 -37.96 3.77
C VAL A 82 12.67 -38.02 4.34
N SER A 83 13.44 -39.03 3.91
CA SER A 83 14.83 -39.16 4.30
C SER A 83 15.76 -39.25 3.09
N LEU A 84 16.96 -38.66 3.22
CA LEU A 84 17.99 -38.65 2.18
C LEU A 84 18.33 -40.04 1.65
N PRO A 85 18.53 -41.08 2.50
CA PRO A 85 18.83 -42.44 2.03
C PRO A 85 17.72 -42.99 1.12
N THR A 86 16.46 -42.71 1.41
CA THR A 86 15.32 -43.15 0.61
C THR A 86 15.32 -42.48 -0.76
N VAL A 87 15.53 -41.17 -0.80
CA VAL A 87 15.61 -40.39 -2.05
C VAL A 87 16.77 -40.87 -2.92
N LEU A 88 17.98 -41.00 -2.34
CA LEU A 88 19.16 -41.45 -3.08
C LEU A 88 19.02 -42.89 -3.62
N ARG A 89 18.39 -43.78 -2.86
CA ARG A 89 18.11 -45.16 -3.32
C ARG A 89 17.20 -45.13 -4.56
N LYS A 90 16.12 -44.34 -4.57
CA LYS A 90 15.23 -44.19 -5.72
C LYS A 90 15.98 -43.66 -6.95
N LEU A 91 16.81 -42.65 -6.77
CA LEU A 91 17.58 -42.04 -7.84
C LEU A 91 18.62 -43.04 -8.43
N ARG A 92 19.25 -43.84 -7.60
CA ARG A 92 20.23 -44.86 -8.04
C ARG A 92 19.58 -46.01 -8.86
N THR A 93 18.34 -46.34 -8.54
CA THR A 93 17.62 -47.46 -9.16
C THR A 93 16.82 -47.06 -10.38
N SER A 94 16.66 -45.77 -10.65
CA SER A 94 15.87 -45.24 -11.76
C SER A 94 16.75 -44.73 -12.89
N SER A 95 16.39 -45.08 -14.13
CA SER A 95 16.96 -44.48 -15.34
C SER A 95 16.17 -43.26 -15.85
N ARG A 96 15.12 -42.84 -15.11
CA ARG A 96 14.26 -41.71 -15.47
C ARG A 96 14.85 -40.40 -14.94
N SER A 97 14.33 -39.26 -15.42
CA SER A 97 14.67 -37.95 -14.85
C SER A 97 14.30 -37.84 -13.38
N ILE A 98 15.01 -37.04 -12.63
CA ILE A 98 14.79 -36.80 -11.20
C ILE A 98 13.32 -36.48 -10.92
N GLN A 99 12.75 -35.52 -11.65
CA GLN A 99 11.35 -35.08 -11.50
C GLN A 99 10.30 -36.18 -11.74
N ARG A 100 10.63 -37.20 -12.55
CA ARG A 100 9.72 -38.33 -12.83
C ARG A 100 9.92 -39.51 -11.88
N THR A 101 11.01 -39.51 -11.12
CA THR A 101 11.39 -40.59 -10.20
C THR A 101 10.92 -40.33 -8.79
N LEU A 102 10.94 -39.06 -8.39
CA LEU A 102 10.59 -38.61 -7.04
C LEU A 102 9.15 -38.11 -6.97
N THR A 103 8.51 -38.28 -5.82
CA THR A 103 7.28 -37.54 -5.52
C THR A 103 7.60 -36.06 -5.36
N GLU A 104 6.57 -35.21 -5.33
CA GLU A 104 6.73 -33.76 -5.15
C GLU A 104 7.46 -33.43 -3.83
N GLU A 105 7.10 -34.12 -2.75
CA GLU A 105 7.75 -33.94 -1.45
C GLU A 105 9.20 -34.44 -1.44
N GLU A 106 9.48 -35.57 -2.07
CA GLU A 106 10.85 -36.10 -2.21
C GLU A 106 11.70 -35.19 -3.11
N TYR A 107 11.10 -34.61 -4.15
CA TYR A 107 11.79 -33.67 -5.03
C TYR A 107 12.09 -32.37 -4.31
N ARG A 108 11.15 -31.82 -3.54
CA ARG A 108 11.36 -30.65 -2.67
C ARG A 108 12.46 -30.93 -1.65
N TYR A 109 12.40 -32.06 -0.95
CA TYR A 109 13.46 -32.48 -0.02
C TYR A 109 14.83 -32.50 -0.72
N PHE A 110 14.93 -33.11 -1.88
CA PHE A 110 16.17 -33.22 -2.63
C PHE A 110 16.71 -31.84 -3.05
N ARG A 111 15.86 -30.97 -3.55
CA ARG A 111 16.23 -29.58 -3.91
C ARG A 111 16.73 -28.80 -2.69
N THR A 112 16.00 -28.85 -1.57
CA THR A 112 16.36 -28.18 -0.34
C THR A 112 17.72 -28.68 0.18
N TYR A 113 17.91 -30.00 0.19
CA TYR A 113 19.17 -30.61 0.60
C TYR A 113 20.32 -30.18 -0.33
N SER A 114 20.13 -30.26 -1.64
CA SER A 114 21.16 -29.89 -2.62
C SER A 114 21.55 -28.43 -2.49
N LEU A 115 20.57 -27.53 -2.36
CA LEU A 115 20.80 -26.10 -2.16
C LEU A 115 21.54 -25.84 -0.83
N SER A 116 21.18 -26.53 0.27
CA SER A 116 21.87 -26.41 1.55
C SER A 116 23.36 -26.75 1.42
N GLN A 117 23.71 -27.77 0.60
CA GLN A 117 25.10 -28.12 0.34
C GLN A 117 25.80 -27.08 -0.56
N GLU A 118 25.09 -26.56 -1.55
CA GLU A 118 25.63 -25.58 -2.49
C GLU A 118 25.99 -24.25 -1.80
N VAL A 119 25.17 -23.84 -0.82
CA VAL A 119 25.39 -22.59 -0.05
C VAL A 119 26.24 -22.83 1.21
N ASP A 120 26.82 -24.02 1.35
CA ASP A 120 27.72 -24.41 2.45
C ASP A 120 27.08 -24.30 3.84
N LEU A 121 25.79 -24.62 3.94
CA LEU A 121 25.13 -24.78 5.22
C LEU A 121 25.64 -26.08 5.88
N GLY A 122 26.42 -25.91 6.95
CA GLY A 122 26.99 -26.99 7.70
C GLY A 122 25.93 -27.93 8.29
N THR A 123 26.36 -29.15 8.59
CA THR A 123 25.58 -30.11 9.38
C THR A 123 26.35 -30.48 10.64
N THR A 124 25.79 -30.09 11.80
CA THR A 124 26.38 -30.43 13.09
C THR A 124 25.49 -31.45 13.83
N GLY A 125 26.01 -32.65 14.08
CA GLY A 125 25.24 -33.68 14.78
C GLY A 125 23.99 -34.18 14.04
N GLY A 126 23.93 -34.08 12.72
CA GLY A 126 22.77 -34.46 11.90
C GLY A 126 21.70 -33.36 11.74
N THR A 127 21.94 -32.22 12.33
CA THR A 127 21.10 -31.01 12.13
C THR A 127 21.81 -30.03 11.21
N PHE A 128 21.05 -29.37 10.31
CA PHE A 128 21.59 -28.32 9.50
C PHE A 128 21.73 -27.02 10.30
N ASP A 129 22.76 -26.26 10.00
CA ASP A 129 22.74 -24.84 10.29
C ASP A 129 21.59 -24.21 9.51
N PHE A 130 21.07 -23.08 9.98
CA PHE A 130 19.91 -22.46 9.35
C PHE A 130 20.12 -20.97 9.10
N VAL A 131 19.38 -20.47 8.17
CA VAL A 131 19.28 -19.04 7.89
C VAL A 131 17.80 -18.64 7.89
N VAL A 132 17.51 -17.47 8.45
CA VAL A 132 16.18 -16.88 8.37
C VAL A 132 16.17 -15.91 7.19
N VAL A 133 15.22 -16.09 6.31
CA VAL A 133 15.03 -15.22 5.12
C VAL A 133 13.70 -14.51 5.27
N THR A 134 13.71 -13.19 5.22
CA THR A 134 12.51 -12.37 5.19
C THR A 134 12.31 -11.79 3.80
N ILE A 135 11.19 -12.11 3.18
CA ILE A 135 10.82 -11.64 1.86
C ILE A 135 9.62 -10.71 2.00
N VAL A 136 9.72 -9.54 1.39
CA VAL A 136 8.62 -8.57 1.30
C VAL A 136 8.15 -8.52 -0.15
N LEU A 137 6.92 -8.94 -0.38
CA LEU A 137 6.25 -8.76 -1.66
C LEU A 137 5.37 -7.54 -1.59
N THR A 138 5.50 -6.67 -2.58
CA THR A 138 4.64 -5.51 -2.74
C THR A 138 3.78 -5.69 -3.98
N ALA A 139 2.46 -5.68 -3.82
CA ALA A 139 1.51 -5.67 -4.91
C ALA A 139 0.80 -4.33 -5.01
N GLY A 140 0.44 -3.92 -6.21
CA GLY A 140 -0.24 -2.66 -6.48
C GLY A 140 -0.57 -2.49 -7.96
N ILE A 141 -1.03 -1.32 -8.33
CA ILE A 141 -1.33 -0.98 -9.72
C ILE A 141 -0.07 -0.41 -10.37
N ASP A 142 0.37 -1.03 -11.45
CA ASP A 142 1.48 -0.55 -12.26
C ASP A 142 0.97 0.37 -13.37
N PHE A 143 1.44 1.61 -13.37
CA PHE A 143 1.09 2.65 -14.35
C PHE A 143 2.19 2.92 -15.38
N THR A 144 3.26 2.16 -15.38
CA THR A 144 4.39 2.37 -16.29
C THR A 144 3.97 2.24 -17.75
N ASP A 145 3.18 1.22 -18.05
CA ASP A 145 2.74 0.90 -19.42
C ASP A 145 1.22 1.01 -19.64
N ARG A 146 0.47 1.44 -18.63
CA ARG A 146 -1.00 1.44 -18.65
C ARG A 146 -1.55 2.74 -18.11
N GLU A 147 -2.50 3.33 -18.84
CA GLU A 147 -3.14 4.58 -18.45
C GLU A 147 -4.46 4.31 -17.72
N ILE A 148 -4.70 5.08 -16.65
CA ILE A 148 -6.03 5.21 -16.08
C ILE A 148 -6.84 6.10 -17.02
N SER A 149 -8.06 5.68 -17.34
CA SER A 149 -9.02 6.56 -17.98
C SER A 149 -10.23 6.78 -17.08
N ILE A 150 -10.70 8.02 -17.06
CA ILE A 150 -11.86 8.44 -16.28
C ILE A 150 -12.86 9.03 -17.28
N GLN A 151 -14.06 8.49 -17.31
CA GLN A 151 -15.16 8.95 -18.16
C GLN A 151 -16.32 9.37 -17.27
N VAL A 152 -16.73 10.63 -17.38
CA VAL A 152 -17.92 11.14 -16.68
C VAL A 152 -19.15 10.81 -17.52
N GLU A 153 -20.09 10.10 -16.94
CA GLU A 153 -21.40 9.83 -17.52
C GLU A 153 -22.40 10.86 -16.96
N GLU A 154 -22.88 11.76 -17.81
CA GLU A 154 -23.95 12.67 -17.44
C GLU A 154 -25.29 11.91 -17.56
N SER A 155 -26.01 11.76 -16.46
CA SER A 155 -27.35 11.20 -16.44
C SER A 155 -28.38 12.33 -16.49
N GLU A 156 -29.52 12.08 -17.14
CA GLU A 156 -30.65 13.05 -17.23
C GLU A 156 -31.26 13.38 -15.85
N ASP A 157 -30.96 12.59 -14.81
CA ASP A 157 -31.49 12.69 -13.43
C ASP A 157 -30.59 13.50 -12.47
N GLU A 158 -29.72 14.39 -12.95
CA GLU A 158 -28.75 15.15 -12.15
C GLU A 158 -27.72 14.31 -11.38
N ASN A 159 -27.78 12.97 -11.43
CA ASN A 159 -26.81 12.07 -10.80
C ASN A 159 -25.51 12.04 -11.60
N ARG A 160 -24.41 12.37 -10.92
CA ARG A 160 -23.07 12.41 -11.53
C ARG A 160 -22.42 11.04 -11.37
N ALA A 161 -22.44 10.25 -12.44
CA ALA A 161 -21.77 8.96 -12.48
C ALA A 161 -20.39 9.07 -13.16
N VAL A 162 -19.46 8.24 -12.72
CA VAL A 162 -18.11 8.18 -13.29
C VAL A 162 -17.70 6.73 -13.53
N VAL A 163 -17.11 6.47 -14.68
CA VAL A 163 -16.52 5.17 -15.03
C VAL A 163 -15.02 5.30 -15.01
N VAL A 164 -14.38 4.48 -14.17
CA VAL A 164 -12.93 4.40 -14.02
C VAL A 164 -12.43 3.10 -14.62
N HIS A 165 -11.55 3.18 -15.62
CA HIS A 165 -10.82 2.04 -16.13
C HIS A 165 -9.50 1.92 -15.39
N LEU A 166 -9.41 0.91 -14.52
CA LEU A 166 -8.24 0.67 -13.68
C LEU A 166 -7.47 -0.55 -14.21
N PRO A 167 -6.15 -0.45 -14.43
CA PRO A 167 -5.34 -1.62 -14.73
C PRO A 167 -5.39 -2.65 -13.60
N LYS A 168 -5.17 -3.91 -13.94
CA LYS A 168 -5.09 -4.97 -12.92
C LYS A 168 -3.85 -4.78 -12.06
N ALA A 169 -3.98 -5.12 -10.78
CA ALA A 169 -2.85 -5.15 -9.87
C ALA A 169 -1.81 -6.22 -10.30
N SER A 170 -0.57 -5.95 -9.99
CA SER A 170 0.57 -6.83 -10.26
C SER A 170 1.54 -6.82 -9.08
N ILE A 171 2.48 -7.76 -9.05
CA ILE A 171 3.60 -7.69 -8.12
C ILE A 171 4.55 -6.61 -8.62
N LEU A 172 4.73 -5.57 -7.82
CA LEU A 172 5.57 -4.41 -8.14
C LEU A 172 7.01 -4.61 -7.71
N ASP A 173 7.21 -5.28 -6.58
CA ASP A 173 8.53 -5.46 -5.99
C ASP A 173 8.60 -6.74 -5.15
N VAL A 174 9.79 -7.33 -5.13
CA VAL A 174 10.16 -8.46 -4.26
C VAL A 174 11.49 -8.13 -3.62
N ALA A 175 11.44 -7.70 -2.37
CA ALA A 175 12.62 -7.30 -1.62
C ALA A 175 13.01 -8.36 -0.59
N LEU A 176 14.33 -8.49 -0.35
CA LEU A 176 14.87 -9.17 0.82
C LEU A 176 15.06 -8.14 1.92
N GLU A 177 14.48 -8.42 3.07
CA GLU A 177 14.65 -7.57 4.24
C GLU A 177 15.77 -8.15 5.12
N ASP A 178 16.66 -7.29 5.57
CA ASP A 178 17.69 -7.68 6.53
C ASP A 178 17.04 -8.11 7.85
N ILE A 179 17.57 -9.21 8.40
CA ILE A 179 17.08 -9.72 9.68
C ILE A 179 17.53 -8.75 10.77
N ASP A 180 16.55 -8.23 11.53
CA ASP A 180 16.86 -7.52 12.76
C ASP A 180 17.45 -8.52 13.79
N PRO A 181 18.75 -8.42 14.14
CA PRO A 181 19.38 -9.33 15.10
C PRO A 181 18.73 -9.29 16.50
N GLN A 182 18.01 -8.20 16.82
CA GLN A 182 17.30 -8.06 18.09
C GLN A 182 15.99 -8.84 18.09
N ALA A 183 15.32 -8.92 16.93
CA ALA A 183 14.11 -9.71 16.77
C ALA A 183 14.40 -11.22 16.67
N TYR A 184 15.63 -11.60 16.28
CA TYR A 184 16.07 -13.00 16.13
C TYR A 184 17.42 -13.21 16.80
N PRO A 185 17.42 -13.47 18.11
CA PRO A 185 18.66 -13.69 18.88
C PRO A 185 19.30 -15.06 18.64
N TYR A 186 18.83 -15.84 17.67
CA TYR A 186 19.39 -17.15 17.38
C TYR A 186 20.57 -17.06 16.42
N PRO A 187 21.61 -17.89 16.62
CA PRO A 187 22.70 -17.96 15.67
C PRO A 187 22.18 -18.46 14.33
N THR A 188 22.26 -17.61 13.32
CA THR A 188 22.02 -17.99 11.92
C THR A 188 23.36 -18.21 11.24
N ALA A 189 23.42 -19.14 10.28
CA ALA A 189 24.60 -19.31 9.46
C ALA A 189 24.87 -18.06 8.64
N SER A 190 26.14 -17.67 8.52
CA SER A 190 26.52 -16.59 7.62
C SER A 190 26.66 -17.14 6.21
N LEU A 191 25.76 -16.72 5.32
CA LEU A 191 25.85 -17.04 3.91
C LEU A 191 26.63 -15.93 3.16
N SER A 192 27.25 -16.30 2.04
CA SER A 192 27.71 -15.31 1.09
C SER A 192 26.52 -14.56 0.47
N ALA A 193 26.73 -13.37 -0.09
CA ALA A 193 25.68 -12.63 -0.78
C ALA A 193 25.02 -13.46 -1.91
N GLU A 194 25.81 -14.26 -2.63
CA GLU A 194 25.31 -15.17 -3.66
C GLU A 194 24.50 -16.32 -3.06
N GLY A 195 24.99 -16.96 -1.98
CA GLY A 195 24.26 -18.00 -1.27
C GLY A 195 22.92 -17.51 -0.70
N LEU A 196 22.90 -16.30 -0.12
CA LEU A 196 21.66 -15.68 0.36
C LEU A 196 20.67 -15.48 -0.78
N ARG A 197 21.13 -15.01 -1.94
CA ARG A 197 20.28 -14.83 -3.12
C ARG A 197 19.70 -16.18 -3.62
N LEU A 198 20.51 -17.23 -3.71
CA LEU A 198 20.05 -18.57 -4.13
C LEU A 198 18.98 -19.11 -3.17
N VAL A 199 19.17 -18.94 -1.87
CA VAL A 199 18.18 -19.35 -0.88
C VAL A 199 16.91 -18.51 -1.01
N ALA A 200 17.03 -17.20 -1.21
CA ALA A 200 15.88 -16.31 -1.36
C ALA A 200 15.07 -16.67 -2.62
N ASP A 201 15.74 -16.86 -3.75
CA ASP A 201 15.07 -17.28 -5.01
C ASP A 201 14.31 -18.59 -4.82
N TYR A 202 14.92 -19.55 -4.11
CA TYR A 202 14.27 -20.82 -3.76
C TYR A 202 13.06 -20.63 -2.85
N VAL A 203 13.19 -19.81 -1.81
CA VAL A 203 12.10 -19.52 -0.87
C VAL A 203 10.94 -18.84 -1.59
N ILE A 204 11.23 -17.89 -2.49
CA ILE A 204 10.24 -17.22 -3.32
C ILE A 204 9.49 -18.26 -4.18
N GLU A 205 10.21 -19.12 -4.89
CA GLU A 205 9.62 -20.13 -5.77
C GLU A 205 8.71 -21.10 -5.02
N GLU A 206 9.15 -21.61 -3.86
CA GLU A 206 8.42 -22.62 -3.09
C GLU A 206 7.26 -22.05 -2.25
N THR A 207 7.39 -20.80 -1.80
CA THR A 207 6.43 -20.22 -0.84
C THR A 207 5.38 -19.38 -1.51
N ILE A 208 5.75 -18.69 -2.58
CA ILE A 208 4.85 -17.78 -3.27
C ILE A 208 4.08 -18.56 -4.33
N SER A 209 3.13 -19.37 -3.86
CA SER A 209 2.22 -20.04 -4.78
C SER A 209 1.46 -19.01 -5.61
N LYS A 210 1.09 -19.42 -6.83
CA LYS A 210 0.28 -18.57 -7.74
C LYS A 210 -1.00 -18.09 -7.07
N GLU A 211 -1.58 -18.92 -6.19
CA GLU A 211 -2.79 -18.60 -5.44
C GLU A 211 -2.57 -17.47 -4.44
N ARG A 212 -1.43 -17.45 -3.74
CA ARG A 212 -1.08 -16.36 -2.80
C ARG A 212 -0.80 -15.05 -3.52
N GLN A 213 -0.10 -15.12 -4.66
CA GLN A 213 0.10 -13.94 -5.51
C GLN A 213 -1.24 -13.39 -5.99
N ALA A 214 -2.14 -14.26 -6.46
CA ALA A 214 -3.46 -13.84 -6.93
C ALA A 214 -4.27 -13.18 -5.82
N LEU A 215 -4.27 -13.72 -4.61
CA LEU A 215 -4.95 -13.12 -3.46
C LEU A 215 -4.38 -11.74 -3.11
N LEU A 216 -3.05 -11.61 -3.12
CA LEU A 216 -2.39 -10.33 -2.82
C LEU A 216 -2.71 -9.27 -3.87
N MET A 217 -2.72 -9.64 -5.15
CA MET A 217 -3.09 -8.74 -6.23
C MET A 217 -4.57 -8.33 -6.18
N ASP A 218 -5.47 -9.28 -5.86
CA ASP A 218 -6.90 -8.99 -5.70
C ASP A 218 -7.15 -8.01 -4.54
N GLU A 219 -6.48 -8.20 -3.42
CA GLU A 219 -6.56 -7.31 -2.26
C GLU A 219 -6.02 -5.90 -2.59
N ALA A 220 -4.92 -5.81 -3.35
CA ALA A 220 -4.38 -4.53 -3.81
C ALA A 220 -5.36 -3.80 -4.75
N GLU A 221 -5.99 -4.54 -5.67
CA GLU A 221 -7.00 -3.98 -6.58
C GLU A 221 -8.23 -3.48 -5.81
N GLN A 222 -8.73 -4.25 -4.85
CA GLN A 222 -9.86 -3.84 -4.02
C GLN A 222 -9.54 -2.58 -3.21
N ARG A 223 -8.34 -2.50 -2.64
CA ARG A 223 -7.90 -1.32 -1.89
C ARG A 223 -7.82 -0.09 -2.80
N ALA A 224 -7.27 -0.23 -4.01
CA ALA A 224 -7.21 0.85 -4.98
C ALA A 224 -8.62 1.35 -5.34
N ARG A 225 -9.55 0.43 -5.62
CA ARG A 225 -10.96 0.76 -5.92
C ARG A 225 -11.62 1.50 -4.76
N GLN A 226 -11.44 1.06 -3.52
CA GLN A 226 -12.00 1.72 -2.33
C GLN A 226 -11.48 3.14 -2.16
N LEU A 227 -10.16 3.35 -2.29
CA LEU A 227 -9.56 4.67 -2.16
C LEU A 227 -10.01 5.63 -3.28
N ILE A 228 -10.07 5.14 -4.52
CA ILE A 228 -10.55 5.92 -5.67
C ILE A 228 -12.04 6.27 -5.52
N SER A 229 -12.88 5.31 -5.12
CA SER A 229 -14.30 5.58 -4.85
C SER A 229 -14.45 6.68 -3.80
N SER A 230 -13.76 6.55 -2.67
CA SER A 230 -13.83 7.54 -1.60
C SER A 230 -13.39 8.95 -2.06
N LEU A 231 -12.36 9.04 -2.90
CA LEU A 231 -11.93 10.31 -3.47
C LEU A 231 -13.00 10.91 -4.38
N LEU A 232 -13.57 10.11 -5.29
CA LEU A 232 -14.54 10.55 -6.27
C LEU A 232 -15.88 10.93 -5.60
N GLU A 233 -16.31 10.20 -4.58
CA GLU A 233 -17.47 10.53 -3.75
C GLU A 233 -17.28 11.87 -3.02
N GLN A 234 -16.09 12.13 -2.45
CA GLN A 234 -15.76 13.43 -1.86
C GLN A 234 -15.76 14.57 -2.87
N ALA A 235 -15.51 14.27 -4.15
CA ALA A 235 -15.59 15.24 -5.25
C ALA A 235 -17.01 15.47 -5.75
N GLY A 236 -17.99 14.78 -5.19
CA GLY A 236 -19.41 14.98 -5.53
C GLY A 236 -19.88 14.11 -6.69
N PHE A 237 -19.27 12.95 -6.91
CA PHE A 237 -19.82 11.90 -7.75
C PHE A 237 -20.72 10.98 -6.92
N ASP A 238 -21.92 10.70 -7.41
CA ASP A 238 -22.92 9.90 -6.70
C ASP A 238 -22.71 8.41 -6.97
N GLU A 239 -22.12 8.06 -8.11
CA GLU A 239 -21.88 6.67 -8.51
C GLU A 239 -20.51 6.52 -9.17
N VAL A 240 -19.73 5.54 -8.68
CA VAL A 240 -18.41 5.19 -9.23
C VAL A 240 -18.42 3.75 -9.75
N LYS A 241 -18.20 3.58 -11.05
CA LYS A 241 -18.15 2.29 -11.73
C LYS A 241 -16.71 1.96 -12.13
N PHE A 242 -16.28 0.74 -11.93
CA PHE A 242 -14.97 0.25 -12.37
C PHE A 242 -15.12 -0.75 -13.53
N ARG A 243 -14.26 -0.61 -14.53
CA ARG A 243 -14.17 -1.53 -15.66
C ARG A 243 -12.73 -1.93 -15.94
#